data_a9dfd14bf240812586bbbe9365bf592f
#
_entry.id   a9dfd14bf240812586bbbe9365bf592f
#
_cell.length_a   1.000
_cell.length_b   1.000
_cell.length_c   1.000
_cell.angle_alpha   90.00
_cell.angle_beta   90.00
_cell.angle_gamma   90.00
#
_symmetry.space_group_name_H-M   'P 1'
#
loop_
_entity.id
_entity.type
_entity.pdbx_description
1 polymer ?
#
loop_
_entity_poly.entity_id
_entity_poly.type
_entity_poly.pdbx_seq_one_letter_code
_entity_poly.pdbx_strand_id
1 'polypeptide(L)'
;MSVKHLFARLTDDAQQERALLTAIGFTSAFGTCRGVTHAIKRGIPPFHNISSKGGTHIHHSTFGILGMLGVGFLWAQQVFTGQDEPPRWGSRITSTTFGVAAALTLDEFALWLDLHDDYWDAQGRKSIDAVAIFGGVLTISVVVSEALNDAGLKTRASRALAKFDIRRALPGVQAPGQESAPAA
;
A
#
# COMPACT_ATOMS: atom_id res chain seq x y z
N MET A 1 -14.99 23.96 -5.06
CA MET A 1 -15.43 22.67 -4.49
C MET A 1 -14.93 22.61 -3.05
N SER A 2 -15.80 22.33 -2.06
CA SER A 2 -15.36 22.26 -0.64
C SER A 2 -14.54 20.99 -0.41
N VAL A 3 -13.50 21.06 0.45
CA VAL A 3 -12.67 19.91 0.84
C VAL A 3 -13.52 18.74 1.37
N LYS A 4 -14.63 19.05 2.07
CA LYS A 4 -15.59 18.03 2.54
C LYS A 4 -16.25 17.25 1.40
N HIS A 5 -16.62 17.91 0.30
CA HIS A 5 -17.21 17.24 -0.87
C HIS A 5 -16.19 16.38 -1.62
N LEU A 6 -14.94 16.84 -1.71
CA LEU A 6 -13.87 16.04 -2.30
C LEU A 6 -13.60 14.77 -1.47
N PHE A 7 -13.48 14.93 -0.15
CA PHE A 7 -13.24 13.80 0.76
C PHE A 7 -14.39 12.79 0.72
N ALA A 8 -15.64 13.23 0.74
CA ALA A 8 -16.81 12.35 0.62
C ALA A 8 -16.75 11.53 -0.68
N ARG A 9 -16.45 12.17 -1.82
CA ARG A 9 -16.31 11.46 -3.12
C ARG A 9 -15.20 10.42 -3.11
N LEU A 10 -14.03 10.73 -2.52
CA LEU A 10 -12.88 9.83 -2.45
C LEU A 10 -13.12 8.63 -1.51
N THR A 11 -14.12 8.73 -0.61
CA THR A 11 -14.45 7.67 0.35
C THR A 11 -15.71 6.88 -0.02
N ASP A 12 -16.44 7.26 -1.06
CA ASP A 12 -17.61 6.52 -1.54
C ASP A 12 -17.21 5.20 -2.21
N ASP A 13 -16.14 5.21 -3.00
CA ASP A 13 -15.59 4.01 -3.64
C ASP A 13 -14.53 3.36 -2.74
N ALA A 14 -14.71 2.08 -2.44
CA ALA A 14 -13.79 1.32 -1.57
C ALA A 14 -12.34 1.30 -2.09
N GLN A 15 -12.13 1.28 -3.40
CA GLN A 15 -10.79 1.28 -3.99
C GLN A 15 -10.12 2.65 -3.83
N GLN A 16 -10.88 3.74 -4.05
CA GLN A 16 -10.37 5.10 -3.86
C GLN A 16 -10.06 5.37 -2.39
N GLU A 17 -10.95 4.97 -1.48
CA GLU A 17 -10.73 5.08 -0.04
C GLU A 17 -9.43 4.37 0.37
N ARG A 18 -9.19 3.15 -0.11
CA ARG A 18 -7.96 2.40 0.16
C ARG A 18 -6.72 3.11 -0.36
N ALA A 19 -6.76 3.61 -1.61
CA ALA A 19 -5.64 4.35 -2.20
C ALA A 19 -5.33 5.63 -1.40
N LEU A 20 -6.37 6.37 -1.02
CA LEU A 20 -6.25 7.57 -0.20
C LEU A 20 -5.63 7.27 1.17
N LEU A 21 -6.15 6.26 1.88
CA LEU A 21 -5.65 5.88 3.20
C LEU A 21 -4.21 5.34 3.14
N THR A 22 -3.85 4.62 2.08
CA THR A 22 -2.46 4.21 1.82
C THR A 22 -1.56 5.43 1.63
N ALA A 23 -1.98 6.41 0.83
CA ALA A 23 -1.21 7.63 0.59
C ALA A 23 -1.05 8.47 1.87
N ILE A 24 -2.10 8.59 2.69
CA ILE A 24 -2.06 9.29 3.98
C ILE A 24 -1.10 8.56 4.93
N GLY A 25 -1.24 7.24 5.09
CA GLY A 25 -0.37 6.43 5.93
C GLY A 25 1.09 6.53 5.51
N PHE A 26 1.36 6.45 4.22
CA PHE A 26 2.69 6.59 3.64
C PHE A 26 3.32 7.96 3.93
N THR A 27 2.62 9.03 3.58
CA THR A 27 3.15 10.40 3.72
C THR A 27 3.37 10.79 5.18
N SER A 28 2.43 10.43 6.06
CA SER A 28 2.56 10.73 7.49
C SER A 28 3.69 9.94 8.14
N ALA A 29 3.83 8.65 7.83
CA ALA A 29 4.91 7.83 8.35
C ALA A 29 6.27 8.31 7.87
N PHE A 30 6.43 8.61 6.57
CA PHE A 30 7.67 9.15 6.03
C PHE A 30 8.05 10.47 6.70
N GLY A 31 7.12 11.43 6.80
CA GLY A 31 7.39 12.72 7.46
C GLY A 31 7.78 12.56 8.93
N THR A 32 7.10 11.65 9.65
CA THR A 32 7.41 11.34 11.05
C THR A 32 8.80 10.71 11.18
N CYS A 33 9.10 9.71 10.35
CA CYS A 33 10.39 9.01 10.37
C CYS A 33 11.53 10.01 10.12
N ARG A 34 11.43 10.83 9.07
CA ARG A 34 12.41 11.89 8.78
C ARG A 34 12.56 12.90 9.92
N GLY A 35 11.45 13.30 10.55
CA GLY A 35 11.47 14.16 11.72
C GLY A 35 12.25 13.55 12.88
N VAL A 36 11.98 12.28 13.19
CA VAL A 36 12.65 11.53 14.27
C VAL A 36 14.15 11.35 13.96
N THR A 37 14.50 10.91 12.76
CA THR A 37 15.91 10.71 12.39
C THR A 37 16.71 12.01 12.40
N HIS A 38 16.11 13.13 11.99
CA HIS A 38 16.73 14.45 12.13
C HIS A 38 16.87 14.89 13.60
N ALA A 39 15.91 14.56 14.46
CA ALA A 39 15.99 14.84 15.89
C ALA A 39 17.12 14.02 16.55
N ILE A 40 17.24 12.73 16.21
CA ILE A 40 18.34 11.86 16.67
C ILE A 40 19.69 12.45 16.24
N LYS A 41 19.85 12.82 14.97
CA LYS A 41 21.09 13.42 14.44
C LYS A 41 21.48 14.70 15.19
N ARG A 42 20.49 15.49 15.61
CA ARG A 42 20.71 16.74 16.37
C ARG A 42 20.86 16.54 17.87
N GLY A 43 20.76 15.29 18.36
CA GLY A 43 20.83 14.96 19.80
C GLY A 43 19.67 15.49 20.61
N ILE A 44 18.46 15.66 20.01
CA ILE A 44 17.28 16.19 20.68
C ILE A 44 16.61 15.08 21.50
N PRO A 45 16.54 15.19 22.86
CA PRO A 45 15.83 14.21 23.68
C PRO A 45 14.32 14.24 23.41
N PRO A 46 13.61 13.13 23.57
CA PRO A 46 14.04 11.80 24.03
C PRO A 46 14.50 10.85 22.90
N PHE A 47 14.72 11.38 21.69
CA PHE A 47 14.97 10.57 20.51
C PHE A 47 16.39 9.97 20.53
N HIS A 48 16.48 8.66 20.31
CA HIS A 48 17.73 7.90 20.23
C HIS A 48 17.56 6.68 19.33
N ASN A 49 18.66 6.09 18.87
CA ASN A 49 18.63 4.89 18.04
C ASN A 49 18.06 3.69 18.80
N ILE A 50 17.25 2.89 18.13
CA ILE A 50 16.70 1.65 18.66
C ILE A 50 17.80 0.58 18.57
N SER A 51 18.24 0.07 19.70
CA SER A 51 19.26 -0.99 19.76
C SER A 51 18.77 -2.16 20.60
N SER A 52 19.12 -3.38 20.18
CA SER A 52 18.86 -4.59 20.95
C SER A 52 19.76 -4.64 22.20
N LYS A 53 19.43 -5.52 23.15
CA LYS A 53 20.28 -5.77 24.34
C LYS A 53 21.71 -6.22 23.99
N GLY A 54 21.92 -6.76 22.79
CA GLY A 54 23.23 -7.17 22.27
C GLY A 54 23.96 -6.05 21.49
N GLY A 55 23.46 -4.81 21.48
CA GLY A 55 24.07 -3.68 20.78
C GLY A 55 23.77 -3.63 19.27
N THR A 56 23.00 -4.57 18.74
CA THR A 56 22.60 -4.55 17.31
C THR A 56 21.62 -3.41 17.07
N HIS A 57 21.92 -2.55 16.12
CA HIS A 57 21.00 -1.51 15.66
C HIS A 57 19.81 -2.15 14.91
N ILE A 58 18.59 -1.79 15.32
CA ILE A 58 17.37 -2.27 14.68
C ILE A 58 16.86 -1.17 13.74
N HIS A 59 16.89 -1.45 12.47
CA HIS A 59 16.40 -0.57 11.44
C HIS A 59 14.87 -0.57 11.40
N HIS A 60 14.27 0.59 11.18
CA HIS A 60 12.81 0.70 11.11
C HIS A 60 12.21 0.02 9.88
N SER A 61 13.00 -0.21 8.82
CA SER A 61 12.62 -1.04 7.68
C SER A 61 12.22 -2.47 8.08
N THR A 62 12.76 -3.02 9.17
CA THR A 62 12.35 -4.32 9.72
C THR A 62 10.85 -4.32 10.06
N PHE A 63 10.36 -3.29 10.73
CA PHE A 63 8.94 -3.14 11.04
C PHE A 63 8.11 -2.89 9.78
N GLY A 64 8.68 -2.15 8.83
CA GLY A 64 8.07 -1.93 7.51
C GLY A 64 7.85 -3.24 6.76
N ILE A 65 8.88 -4.06 6.64
CA ILE A 65 8.81 -5.36 5.96
C ILE A 65 7.79 -6.28 6.63
N LEU A 66 7.84 -6.40 7.96
CA LEU A 66 6.90 -7.23 8.71
C LEU A 66 5.44 -6.74 8.53
N GLY A 67 5.23 -5.42 8.54
CA GLY A 67 3.91 -4.84 8.29
C GLY A 67 3.40 -5.13 6.90
N MET A 68 4.24 -4.98 5.86
CA MET A 68 3.87 -5.31 4.47
C MET A 68 3.57 -6.80 4.30
N LEU A 69 4.38 -7.69 4.87
CA LEU A 69 4.15 -9.14 4.83
C LEU A 69 2.84 -9.51 5.54
N GLY A 70 2.58 -8.93 6.71
CA GLY A 70 1.35 -9.17 7.46
C GLY A 70 0.10 -8.72 6.69
N VAL A 71 0.09 -7.50 6.15
CA VAL A 71 -1.02 -7.01 5.34
C VAL A 71 -1.15 -7.81 4.04
N GLY A 72 -0.04 -8.11 3.36
CA GLY A 72 -0.03 -8.91 2.16
C GLY A 72 -0.60 -10.31 2.38
N PHE A 73 -0.28 -10.94 3.52
CA PHE A 73 -0.86 -12.22 3.91
C PHE A 73 -2.38 -12.13 4.11
N LEU A 74 -2.87 -11.12 4.85
CA LEU A 74 -4.30 -10.92 5.04
C LEU A 74 -5.03 -10.74 3.70
N TRP A 75 -4.48 -9.93 2.80
CA TRP A 75 -5.07 -9.71 1.49
C TRP A 75 -5.01 -10.96 0.59
N ALA A 76 -3.96 -11.76 0.69
CA ALA A 76 -3.87 -13.04 -0.01
C ALA A 76 -4.96 -14.04 0.46
N GLN A 77 -5.35 -13.96 1.73
CA GLN A 77 -6.48 -14.71 2.29
C GLN A 77 -7.85 -14.04 2.04
N GLN A 78 -7.90 -12.98 1.22
CA GLN A 78 -9.12 -12.20 0.95
C GLN A 78 -9.73 -11.55 2.21
N VAL A 79 -8.93 -11.38 3.27
CA VAL A 79 -9.37 -10.75 4.53
C VAL A 79 -9.09 -9.25 4.46
N PHE A 80 -10.09 -8.44 4.85
CA PHE A 80 -10.01 -6.98 4.90
C PHE A 80 -9.65 -6.31 3.56
N THR A 81 -10.09 -6.89 2.45
CA THR A 81 -9.84 -6.38 1.11
C THR A 81 -10.70 -5.17 0.72
N GLY A 82 -11.74 -4.86 1.52
CA GLY A 82 -12.68 -3.76 1.26
C GLY A 82 -13.77 -4.11 0.25
N GLN A 83 -13.91 -5.39 -0.10
CA GLN A 83 -15.02 -5.89 -0.92
C GLN A 83 -16.27 -6.17 -0.09
N ASP A 84 -16.12 -6.19 1.24
CA ASP A 84 -17.19 -6.46 2.18
C ASP A 84 -18.11 -5.23 2.34
N GLU A 85 -19.36 -5.49 2.75
CA GLU A 85 -20.32 -4.46 3.14
C GLU A 85 -19.78 -3.61 4.32
N PRO A 86 -20.16 -2.31 4.40
CA PRO A 86 -19.82 -1.47 5.55
C PRO A 86 -20.21 -2.11 6.89
N PRO A 87 -19.41 -1.90 7.97
CA PRO A 87 -18.28 -0.97 8.05
C PRO A 87 -16.95 -1.54 7.57
N ARG A 88 -16.27 -0.84 6.67
CA ARG A 88 -14.99 -1.22 6.03
C ARG A 88 -13.76 -0.97 6.93
N TRP A 89 -13.89 -1.07 8.25
CA TRP A 89 -12.82 -0.74 9.19
C TRP A 89 -11.54 -1.57 8.98
N GLY A 90 -11.68 -2.86 8.69
CA GLY A 90 -10.54 -3.75 8.44
C GLY A 90 -9.75 -3.33 7.20
N SER A 91 -10.44 -2.99 6.11
CA SER A 91 -9.83 -2.46 4.89
C SER A 91 -9.13 -1.12 5.13
N ARG A 92 -9.71 -0.23 5.93
CA ARG A 92 -9.11 1.04 6.32
C ARG A 92 -7.81 0.85 7.10
N ILE A 93 -7.82 -0.03 8.09
CA ILE A 93 -6.63 -0.36 8.89
C ILE A 93 -5.54 -0.96 8.00
N THR A 94 -5.85 -1.99 7.22
CA THR A 94 -4.86 -2.65 6.38
C THR A 94 -4.26 -1.73 5.33
N SER A 95 -5.06 -0.88 4.70
CA SER A 95 -4.58 0.10 3.72
C SER A 95 -3.67 1.16 4.33
N THR A 96 -4.05 1.70 5.50
CA THR A 96 -3.20 2.66 6.23
C THR A 96 -1.90 1.98 6.69
N THR A 97 -1.99 0.78 7.26
CA THR A 97 -0.82 0.00 7.71
C THR A 97 0.12 -0.32 6.54
N PHE A 98 -0.42 -0.66 5.38
CA PHE A 98 0.39 -0.89 4.18
C PHE A 98 1.17 0.36 3.77
N GLY A 99 0.52 1.53 3.77
CA GLY A 99 1.19 2.80 3.48
C GLY A 99 2.30 3.12 4.47
N VAL A 100 2.03 2.99 5.77
CA VAL A 100 3.05 3.17 6.83
C VAL A 100 4.22 2.22 6.64
N ALA A 101 3.94 0.94 6.44
CA ALA A 101 4.96 -0.09 6.28
C ALA A 101 5.83 0.15 5.04
N ALA A 102 5.22 0.54 3.92
CA ALA A 102 5.93 0.90 2.70
C ALA A 102 6.86 2.10 2.91
N ALA A 103 6.40 3.14 3.63
CA ALA A 103 7.24 4.31 3.94
C ALA A 103 8.47 3.92 4.77
N LEU A 104 8.28 3.14 5.84
CA LEU A 104 9.38 2.68 6.70
C LEU A 104 10.39 1.83 5.93
N THR A 105 9.91 1.00 5.00
CA THR A 105 10.77 0.15 4.17
C THR A 105 11.58 0.98 3.17
N LEU A 106 10.93 1.89 2.46
CA LEU A 106 11.56 2.69 1.40
C LEU A 106 12.45 3.81 1.94
N ASP A 107 12.21 4.29 3.17
CA ASP A 107 13.06 5.29 3.80
C ASP A 107 14.52 4.82 3.98
N GLU A 108 14.71 3.51 4.15
CA GLU A 108 16.03 2.87 4.25
C GLU A 108 16.43 2.09 2.97
N PHE A 109 15.85 2.44 1.81
CA PHE A 109 16.11 1.72 0.56
C PHE A 109 17.61 1.75 0.16
N ALA A 110 18.33 2.84 0.46
CA ALA A 110 19.74 2.94 0.19
C ALA A 110 20.57 1.87 0.90
N LEU A 111 20.17 1.48 2.12
CA LEU A 111 20.83 0.43 2.90
C LEU A 111 20.80 -0.94 2.20
N TRP A 112 19.76 -1.22 1.42
CA TRP A 112 19.64 -2.47 0.66
C TRP A 112 20.56 -2.53 -0.55
N LEU A 113 20.92 -1.37 -1.10
CA LEU A 113 21.77 -1.29 -2.29
C LEU A 113 23.24 -1.40 -1.94
N ASP A 114 23.67 -0.75 -0.88
CA ASP A 114 25.09 -0.60 -0.57
C ASP A 114 25.50 -1.33 0.73
N LEU A 115 24.55 -1.85 1.52
CA LEU A 115 24.73 -2.52 2.82
C LEU A 115 25.56 -1.69 3.84
N HIS A 116 25.68 -0.38 3.61
CA HIS A 116 26.33 0.59 4.49
C HIS A 116 25.27 1.57 5.01
N ASP A 117 25.46 2.09 6.20
CA ASP A 117 24.56 3.08 6.81
C ASP A 117 24.84 4.50 6.25
N ASP A 118 24.57 4.68 4.96
CA ASP A 118 24.82 5.91 4.22
C ASP A 118 23.64 6.91 4.28
N TYR A 119 22.81 6.81 5.31
CA TYR A 119 21.58 7.59 5.44
C TYR A 119 21.80 9.11 5.27
N TRP A 120 22.95 9.60 5.66
CA TRP A 120 23.31 11.03 5.66
C TRP A 120 24.26 11.44 4.53
N ASP A 121 24.75 10.50 3.76
CA ASP A 121 25.63 10.76 2.62
C ASP A 121 24.86 11.05 1.34
N ALA A 122 25.57 11.47 0.28
CA ALA A 122 25.00 11.71 -1.04
C ALA A 122 24.28 10.46 -1.61
N GLN A 123 24.69 9.28 -1.17
CA GLN A 123 24.07 7.99 -1.51
C GLN A 123 22.69 7.80 -0.84
N GLY A 124 22.44 8.39 0.31
CA GLY A 124 21.14 8.38 1.00
C GLY A 124 20.00 9.04 0.19
N ARG A 125 20.34 9.82 -0.85
CA ARG A 125 19.36 10.35 -1.81
C ARG A 125 18.56 9.27 -2.51
N LYS A 126 19.13 8.07 -2.72
CA LYS A 126 18.44 6.94 -3.35
C LYS A 126 17.16 6.55 -2.60
N SER A 127 17.16 6.62 -1.26
CA SER A 127 15.95 6.41 -0.46
C SER A 127 14.92 7.50 -0.68
N ILE A 128 15.37 8.77 -0.77
CA ILE A 128 14.46 9.90 -1.04
C ILE A 128 13.84 9.76 -2.43
N ASP A 129 14.64 9.38 -3.43
CA ASP A 129 14.15 9.17 -4.79
C ASP A 129 13.14 8.01 -4.86
N ALA A 130 13.41 6.88 -4.19
CA ALA A 130 12.48 5.75 -4.09
C ALA A 130 11.14 6.15 -3.43
N VAL A 131 11.21 6.91 -2.34
CA VAL A 131 10.03 7.44 -1.65
C VAL A 131 9.26 8.43 -2.53
N ALA A 132 9.96 9.32 -3.23
CA ALA A 132 9.33 10.29 -4.14
C ALA A 132 8.62 9.60 -5.30
N ILE A 133 9.25 8.57 -5.90
CA ILE A 133 8.66 7.78 -6.98
C ILE A 133 7.39 7.06 -6.46
N PHE A 134 7.49 6.35 -5.34
CA PHE A 134 6.35 5.60 -4.81
C PHE A 134 5.22 6.53 -4.34
N GLY A 135 5.54 7.63 -3.67
CA GLY A 135 4.58 8.66 -3.29
C GLY A 135 3.91 9.30 -4.51
N GLY A 136 4.66 9.53 -5.58
CA GLY A 136 4.13 9.99 -6.87
C GLY A 136 3.16 8.98 -7.48
N VAL A 137 3.50 7.70 -7.50
CA VAL A 137 2.63 6.62 -7.98
C VAL A 137 1.34 6.55 -7.16
N LEU A 138 1.41 6.65 -5.83
CA LEU A 138 0.23 6.67 -4.97
C LEU A 138 -0.68 7.87 -5.29
N THR A 139 -0.10 9.07 -5.43
CA THR A 139 -0.85 10.28 -5.77
C THR A 139 -1.53 10.15 -7.13
N ILE A 140 -0.80 9.69 -8.14
CA ILE A 140 -1.34 9.44 -9.48
C ILE A 140 -2.46 8.39 -9.42
N SER A 141 -2.31 7.33 -8.63
CA SER A 141 -3.33 6.29 -8.46
C SER A 141 -4.65 6.84 -7.91
N VAL A 142 -4.59 7.77 -6.96
CA VAL A 142 -5.79 8.45 -6.42
C VAL A 142 -6.45 9.30 -7.50
N VAL A 143 -5.68 10.16 -8.17
CA VAL A 143 -6.20 11.10 -9.19
C VAL A 143 -6.76 10.36 -10.41
N VAL A 144 -6.01 9.37 -10.92
CA VAL A 144 -6.43 8.56 -12.07
C VAL A 144 -7.66 7.73 -11.74
N SER A 145 -7.72 7.17 -10.52
CA SER A 145 -8.90 6.42 -10.08
C SER A 145 -10.17 7.27 -10.09
N GLU A 146 -10.08 8.52 -9.64
CA GLU A 146 -11.20 9.47 -9.70
C GLU A 146 -11.59 9.80 -11.16
N ALA A 147 -10.61 10.16 -11.99
CA ALA A 147 -10.84 10.48 -13.40
C ALA A 147 -11.46 9.31 -14.20
N LEU A 148 -11.02 8.07 -13.93
CA LEU A 148 -11.58 6.87 -14.56
C LEU A 148 -13.01 6.57 -14.10
N ASN A 149 -13.35 6.89 -12.84
CA ASN A 149 -14.72 6.78 -12.35
C ASN A 149 -15.63 7.82 -13.02
N ASP A 150 -15.22 9.08 -13.05
CA ASP A 150 -15.99 10.18 -13.66
C ASP A 150 -16.21 9.95 -15.17
N ALA A 151 -15.23 9.40 -15.88
CA ALA A 151 -15.35 9.05 -17.31
C ALA A 151 -16.14 7.75 -17.57
N GLY A 152 -16.59 7.02 -16.55
CA GLY A 152 -17.27 5.73 -16.69
C GLY A 152 -16.39 4.63 -17.31
N LEU A 153 -15.07 4.85 -17.38
CA LEU A 153 -14.12 3.93 -18.01
C LEU A 153 -13.94 2.64 -17.22
N LYS A 154 -14.02 2.67 -15.88
CA LYS A 154 -13.99 1.47 -15.04
C LYS A 154 -15.13 0.52 -15.39
N THR A 155 -16.34 1.04 -15.57
CA THR A 155 -17.51 0.25 -15.97
C THR A 155 -17.36 -0.31 -17.38
N ARG A 156 -16.74 0.42 -18.30
CA ARG A 156 -16.45 -0.06 -19.65
C ARG A 156 -15.37 -1.12 -19.66
N ALA A 157 -14.29 -0.93 -18.91
CA ALA A 157 -13.21 -1.92 -18.77
C ALA A 157 -13.71 -3.21 -18.12
N SER A 158 -14.48 -3.13 -17.03
CA SER A 158 -15.07 -4.30 -16.38
C SER A 158 -16.02 -5.07 -17.32
N ARG A 159 -16.84 -4.38 -18.10
CA ARG A 159 -17.70 -5.01 -19.12
C ARG A 159 -16.90 -5.63 -20.26
N ALA A 160 -15.80 -5.02 -20.67
CA ALA A 160 -14.92 -5.58 -21.70
C ALA A 160 -14.21 -6.83 -21.19
N LEU A 161 -13.69 -6.82 -19.96
CA LEU A 161 -13.09 -7.99 -19.31
C LEU A 161 -14.10 -9.10 -19.05
N ALA A 162 -15.32 -8.78 -18.63
CA ALA A 162 -16.40 -9.76 -18.47
C ALA A 162 -16.82 -10.42 -19.80
N LYS A 163 -16.63 -9.72 -20.94
CA LYS A 163 -16.84 -10.29 -22.28
C LYS A 163 -15.66 -11.15 -22.73
N PHE A 164 -14.48 -10.99 -22.15
CA PHE A 164 -13.32 -11.81 -22.40
C PHE A 164 -13.44 -13.07 -21.54
N ASP A 165 -14.39 -13.93 -21.94
CA ASP A 165 -14.63 -15.20 -21.26
C ASP A 165 -13.40 -16.10 -21.44
N ILE A 166 -12.63 -16.30 -20.37
CA ILE A 166 -11.46 -17.20 -20.33
C ILE A 166 -11.86 -18.60 -20.82
N ARG A 167 -13.13 -19.00 -20.69
CA ARG A 167 -13.66 -20.28 -21.20
C ARG A 167 -13.60 -20.38 -22.71
N ARG A 168 -13.67 -19.26 -23.43
CA ARG A 168 -13.50 -19.24 -24.89
C ARG A 168 -12.03 -19.37 -25.33
N ALA A 169 -11.10 -18.96 -24.47
CA ALA A 169 -9.68 -19.02 -24.73
C ALA A 169 -9.06 -20.39 -24.37
N LEU A 170 -9.72 -21.17 -23.50
CA LEU A 170 -9.28 -22.50 -23.05
C LEU A 170 -10.44 -23.53 -23.21
N PRO A 171 -10.70 -24.01 -24.43
CA PRO A 171 -11.69 -25.06 -24.64
C PRO A 171 -11.23 -26.33 -23.92
N GLY A 172 -11.93 -26.74 -22.86
CA GLY A 172 -11.63 -27.95 -22.07
C GLY A 172 -11.63 -27.77 -20.55
N VAL A 173 -11.74 -26.55 -20.03
CA VAL A 173 -11.88 -26.33 -18.59
C VAL A 173 -13.34 -26.42 -18.18
N GLN A 174 -13.74 -27.55 -17.60
CA GLN A 174 -15.08 -27.73 -16.99
C GLN A 174 -15.14 -27.01 -15.64
N ALA A 175 -16.29 -26.38 -15.34
CA ALA A 175 -16.52 -25.75 -14.04
C ALA A 175 -16.58 -26.82 -12.94
N PRO A 176 -15.92 -26.60 -11.77
CA PRO A 176 -16.12 -27.47 -10.62
C PRO A 176 -17.60 -27.38 -10.19
N GLY A 177 -18.34 -28.49 -10.30
CA GLY A 177 -19.72 -28.58 -9.79
C GLY A 177 -20.80 -29.08 -10.78
N GLN A 178 -20.46 -29.46 -12.01
CA GLN A 178 -21.39 -30.24 -12.84
C GLN A 178 -21.02 -31.74 -12.81
N GLU A 179 -21.29 -32.37 -11.67
CA GLU A 179 -21.43 -33.81 -11.63
C GLU A 179 -22.71 -34.18 -12.39
N SER A 180 -22.54 -34.92 -13.49
CA SER A 180 -23.65 -35.49 -14.22
C SER A 180 -24.44 -36.44 -13.30
N ALA A 181 -25.72 -36.09 -13.09
CA ALA A 181 -26.63 -37.03 -12.44
C ALA A 181 -26.63 -38.39 -13.16
N PRO A 182 -26.56 -39.52 -12.44
CA PRO A 182 -26.62 -40.82 -13.08
C PRO A 182 -27.98 -41.02 -13.71
N ALA A 183 -27.97 -41.43 -14.97
CA ALA A 183 -29.18 -41.83 -15.69
C ALA A 183 -29.82 -43.06 -14.98
N ALA A 184 -31.08 -42.89 -14.60
CA ALA A 184 -31.94 -43.95 -14.09
C ALA A 184 -32.42 -44.86 -15.25
#